data_0c236f1f6b275cd9ee8333f6ce1e0e34
#
_entry.id   0c236f1f6b275cd9ee8333f6ce1e0e34
#
_cell.length_a   1.000
_cell.length_b   1.000
_cell.length_c   1.000
_cell.angle_alpha   90.00
_cell.angle_beta   90.00
_cell.angle_gamma   90.00
#
_symmetry.space_group_name_H-M   'P 1'
#
loop_
_entity.id
_entity.type
_entity.pdbx_description
1 polymer ?
#
loop_
_entity_poly.entity_id
_entity_poly.type
_entity_poly.pdbx_seq_one_letter_code
_entity_poly.pdbx_strand_id
1 'polypeptide(L)'
;MDFKKDFKPITWVLIPIAVLVNGAGGWLFAKMDTPFYLDTIGTIFVAVVAGPLAGALTGVITNVILGYFSAGYAPYWPVPLLIGLVAGFCANAGMFKRWWKVLLAGLLIAVTAAVASALVSARVFGGFEFDPAYFLLEEPLDKIVTALIVFGIGRFLPEAVRSRLPHPENVKRQGL
;
A
#
# COMPACT_ATOMS: atom_id res chain seq x y z
N MET A 1 9.90 -14.00 -7.70
CA MET A 1 10.38 -12.73 -7.14
C MET A 1 11.82 -12.55 -7.58
N ASP A 2 12.16 -11.41 -8.19
CA ASP A 2 13.54 -11.11 -8.60
C ASP A 2 13.99 -9.85 -7.86
N PHE A 3 14.78 -10.03 -6.81
CA PHE A 3 15.28 -8.95 -5.98
C PHE A 3 16.06 -7.89 -6.79
N LYS A 4 16.88 -8.32 -7.75
CA LYS A 4 17.66 -7.40 -8.58
C LYS A 4 16.76 -6.53 -9.48
N LYS A 5 15.63 -7.08 -9.92
CA LYS A 5 14.65 -6.35 -10.72
C LYS A 5 13.89 -5.33 -9.87
N ASP A 6 13.44 -5.73 -8.67
CA ASP A 6 12.66 -4.89 -7.78
C ASP A 6 13.48 -3.68 -7.24
N PHE A 7 14.78 -3.87 -6.95
CA PHE A 7 15.64 -2.86 -6.34
C PHE A 7 16.60 -2.17 -7.32
N LYS A 8 16.05 -1.62 -8.41
CA LYS A 8 16.79 -0.69 -9.28
C LYS A 8 17.10 0.63 -8.57
N PRO A 9 18.07 1.44 -9.03
CA PRO A 9 18.41 2.72 -8.40
C PRO A 9 17.20 3.64 -8.17
N ILE A 10 16.24 3.67 -9.10
CA ILE A 10 15.02 4.46 -8.97
C ILE A 10 14.16 4.03 -7.77
N THR A 11 14.15 2.74 -7.41
CA THR A 11 13.39 2.23 -6.27
C THR A 11 13.85 2.85 -4.96
N TRP A 12 15.16 3.04 -4.79
CA TRP A 12 15.74 3.67 -3.60
C TRP A 12 15.38 5.16 -3.47
N VAL A 13 15.00 5.81 -4.58
CA VAL A 13 14.45 7.17 -4.56
C VAL A 13 12.95 7.15 -4.28
N LEU A 14 12.24 6.16 -4.82
CA LEU A 14 10.79 6.05 -4.63
C LEU A 14 10.41 5.72 -3.19
N ILE A 15 11.16 4.86 -2.49
CA ILE A 15 10.86 4.45 -1.12
C ILE A 15 10.74 5.65 -0.17
N PRO A 16 11.75 6.55 -0.01
CA PRO A 16 11.62 7.67 0.90
C PRO A 16 10.50 8.64 0.51
N ILE A 17 10.27 8.88 -0.77
CA ILE A 17 9.14 9.70 -1.23
C ILE A 17 7.82 9.05 -0.83
N ALA A 18 7.69 7.75 -1.02
CA ALA A 18 6.49 7.00 -0.66
C ALA A 18 6.24 6.98 0.86
N VAL A 19 7.29 6.88 1.67
CA VAL A 19 7.21 6.98 3.13
C VAL A 19 6.68 8.36 3.56
N LEU A 20 7.17 9.43 2.93
CA LEU A 20 6.66 10.79 3.19
C LEU A 20 5.19 10.94 2.80
N VAL A 21 4.78 10.38 1.65
CA VAL A 21 3.38 10.40 1.19
C VAL A 21 2.49 9.64 2.18
N ASN A 22 2.93 8.46 2.65
CA ASN A 22 2.19 7.68 3.64
C ASN A 22 2.03 8.46 4.95
N GLY A 23 3.11 9.03 5.46
CA GLY A 23 3.08 9.81 6.70
C GLY A 23 2.19 11.05 6.58
N ALA A 24 2.28 11.78 5.47
CA ALA A 24 1.44 12.94 5.22
C ALA A 24 -0.05 12.56 5.08
N GLY A 25 -0.35 11.46 4.37
CA GLY A 25 -1.71 10.92 4.24
C GLY A 25 -2.28 10.57 5.60
N GLY A 26 -1.62 9.69 6.35
CA GLY A 26 -2.08 9.27 7.67
C GLY A 26 -2.28 10.45 8.62
N TRP A 27 -1.35 11.42 8.65
CA TRP A 27 -1.49 12.61 9.50
C TRP A 27 -2.67 13.51 9.09
N LEU A 28 -2.86 13.73 7.79
CA LEU A 28 -3.94 14.58 7.28
C LEU A 28 -5.31 13.96 7.59
N PHE A 29 -5.49 12.69 7.25
CA PHE A 29 -6.79 12.02 7.38
C PHE A 29 -7.14 11.70 8.84
N ALA A 30 -6.15 11.45 9.70
CA ALA A 30 -6.37 11.34 11.14
C ALA A 30 -6.97 12.61 11.77
N LYS A 31 -6.74 13.79 11.15
CA LYS A 31 -7.32 15.06 11.61
C LYS A 31 -8.71 15.35 11.06
N MET A 32 -9.13 14.65 10.01
CA MET A 32 -10.40 14.93 9.32
C MET A 32 -11.57 14.09 9.85
N ASP A 33 -11.33 13.20 10.81
CA ASP A 33 -12.32 12.28 11.38
C ASP A 33 -13.11 11.52 10.29
N THR A 34 -12.37 10.99 9.33
CA THR A 34 -12.91 10.27 8.18
C THR A 34 -12.60 8.77 8.29
N PRO A 35 -13.39 7.88 7.65
CA PRO A 35 -13.10 6.44 7.61
C PRO A 35 -11.92 6.09 6.69
N PHE A 36 -11.17 7.07 6.22
CA PHE A 36 -10.01 6.88 5.35
C PHE A 36 -8.73 7.17 6.11
N TYR A 37 -7.78 6.25 6.01
CA TYR A 37 -6.44 6.41 6.59
C TYR A 37 -5.45 6.94 5.55
N LEU A 38 -5.56 6.47 4.31
CA LEU A 38 -4.71 6.81 3.14
C LEU A 38 -3.20 6.83 3.44
N ASP A 39 -2.80 6.09 4.46
CA ASP A 39 -1.45 5.96 4.98
C ASP A 39 -0.60 4.91 4.23
N THR A 40 -1.18 4.28 3.21
CA THR A 40 -0.56 3.20 2.43
C THR A 40 -0.48 3.47 0.92
N ILE A 41 -0.80 4.70 0.48
CA ILE A 41 -0.72 5.10 -0.94
C ILE A 41 0.69 4.83 -1.49
N GLY A 42 1.71 5.30 -0.79
CA GLY A 42 3.11 5.11 -1.18
C GLY A 42 3.51 3.64 -1.18
N THR A 43 3.10 2.87 -0.16
CA THR A 43 3.35 1.44 -0.05
C THR A 43 2.79 0.68 -1.26
N ILE A 44 1.51 0.89 -1.58
CA ILE A 44 0.85 0.23 -2.71
C ILE A 44 1.45 0.72 -4.03
N PHE A 45 1.75 2.02 -4.17
CA PHE A 45 2.39 2.55 -5.37
C PHE A 45 3.75 1.90 -5.64
N VAL A 46 4.65 1.87 -4.64
CA VAL A 46 5.96 1.22 -4.79
C VAL A 46 5.80 -0.27 -5.08
N ALA A 47 4.87 -0.96 -4.43
CA ALA A 47 4.57 -2.38 -4.71
C ALA A 47 4.17 -2.60 -6.18
N VAL A 48 3.36 -1.72 -6.74
CA VAL A 48 2.88 -1.82 -8.14
C VAL A 48 4.00 -1.55 -9.14
N VAL A 49 4.86 -0.55 -8.90
CA VAL A 49 5.85 -0.11 -9.88
C VAL A 49 7.24 -0.73 -9.69
N ALA A 50 7.55 -1.17 -8.48
CA ALA A 50 8.88 -1.72 -8.14
C ALA A 50 8.83 -3.14 -7.56
N GLY A 51 7.64 -3.70 -7.36
CA GLY A 51 7.47 -5.10 -6.95
C GLY A 51 7.15 -5.30 -5.47
N PRO A 52 6.75 -6.53 -5.10
CA PRO A 52 6.21 -6.84 -3.78
C PRO A 52 7.20 -6.59 -2.64
N LEU A 53 8.48 -6.91 -2.83
CA LEU A 53 9.51 -6.71 -1.79
C LEU A 53 9.77 -5.23 -1.53
N ALA A 54 9.82 -4.41 -2.59
CA ALA A 54 10.01 -2.97 -2.45
C ALA A 54 8.83 -2.31 -1.75
N GLY A 55 7.59 -2.73 -2.08
CA GLY A 55 6.38 -2.29 -1.39
C GLY A 55 6.37 -2.69 0.08
N ALA A 56 6.70 -3.94 0.39
CA ALA A 56 6.79 -4.43 1.76
C ALA A 56 7.80 -3.63 2.58
N LEU A 57 9.00 -3.40 2.04
CA LEU A 57 10.04 -2.59 2.67
C LEU A 57 9.55 -1.16 2.92
N THR A 58 8.88 -0.54 1.94
CA THR A 58 8.30 0.80 2.09
C THR A 58 7.31 0.85 3.26
N GLY A 59 6.42 -0.12 3.36
CA GLY A 59 5.44 -0.21 4.43
C GLY A 59 6.07 -0.36 5.80
N VAL A 60 7.05 -1.25 5.94
CA VAL A 60 7.80 -1.44 7.20
C VAL A 60 8.51 -0.16 7.62
N ILE A 61 9.24 0.49 6.70
CA ILE A 61 9.96 1.74 6.99
C ILE A 61 8.96 2.82 7.43
N THR A 62 7.81 2.94 6.75
CA THR A 62 6.76 3.89 7.15
C THR A 62 6.35 3.67 8.60
N ASN A 63 5.98 2.45 8.98
CA ASN A 63 5.51 2.16 10.34
C ASN A 63 6.60 2.31 11.40
N VAL A 64 7.83 1.95 11.09
CA VAL A 64 8.97 2.16 12.00
C VAL A 64 9.19 3.65 12.26
N ILE A 65 9.15 4.48 11.21
CA ILE A 65 9.31 5.93 11.35
C ILE A 65 8.12 6.54 12.10
N LEU A 66 6.88 6.19 11.73
CA LEU A 66 5.69 6.69 12.42
C LEU A 66 5.63 6.21 13.87
N GLY A 67 6.10 5.00 14.16
CA GLY A 67 6.23 4.46 15.51
C GLY A 67 7.16 5.25 16.41
N TYR A 68 8.12 5.97 15.82
CA TYR A 68 9.00 6.88 16.57
C TYR A 68 8.25 8.13 17.07
N PHE A 69 7.25 8.59 16.30
CA PHE A 69 6.42 9.74 16.66
C PHE A 69 5.18 9.35 17.48
N SER A 70 4.69 8.12 17.33
CA SER A 70 3.54 7.60 18.05
C SER A 70 3.70 6.09 18.26
N ALA A 71 3.87 5.69 19.52
CA ALA A 71 4.14 4.30 19.90
C ALA A 71 3.08 3.30 19.41
N GLY A 72 1.85 3.77 19.13
CA GLY A 72 0.76 2.96 18.60
C GLY A 72 1.05 2.35 17.22
N TYR A 73 1.89 2.97 16.40
CA TYR A 73 2.23 2.42 15.07
C TYR A 73 3.24 1.28 15.12
N ALA A 74 4.17 1.29 16.09
CA ALA A 74 5.30 0.37 16.11
C ALA A 74 4.90 -1.12 16.06
N PRO A 75 3.90 -1.61 16.82
CA PRO A 75 3.51 -3.02 16.77
C PRO A 75 2.90 -3.46 15.44
N TYR A 76 2.32 -2.52 14.68
CA TYR A 76 1.58 -2.81 13.45
C TYR A 76 2.46 -2.90 12.20
N TRP A 77 3.80 -2.88 12.31
CA TRP A 77 4.69 -3.02 11.14
C TRP A 77 4.42 -4.25 10.24
N PRO A 78 3.87 -5.39 10.74
CA PRO A 78 3.55 -6.50 9.86
C PRO A 78 2.39 -6.22 8.90
N VAL A 79 1.50 -5.30 9.27
CA VAL A 79 0.32 -4.95 8.45
C VAL A 79 0.75 -4.33 7.11
N PRO A 80 1.47 -3.18 7.07
CA PRO A 80 1.90 -2.61 5.80
C PRO A 80 2.94 -3.45 5.06
N LEU A 81 3.69 -4.32 5.74
CA LEU A 81 4.51 -5.33 5.09
C LEU A 81 3.64 -6.24 4.21
N LEU A 82 2.58 -6.82 4.79
CA LEU A 82 1.66 -7.70 4.07
C LEU A 82 0.88 -6.96 2.99
N ILE A 83 0.45 -5.73 3.24
CA ILE A 83 -0.17 -4.86 2.22
C ILE A 83 0.75 -4.72 1.00
N GLY A 84 2.03 -4.39 1.22
CA GLY A 84 3.00 -4.24 0.14
C GLY A 84 3.23 -5.53 -0.65
N LEU A 85 3.33 -6.67 0.04
CA LEU A 85 3.46 -7.98 -0.63
C LEU A 85 2.24 -8.28 -1.49
N VAL A 86 1.03 -8.20 -0.92
CA VAL A 86 -0.22 -8.53 -1.63
C VAL A 86 -0.45 -7.57 -2.80
N ALA A 87 -0.25 -6.27 -2.61
CA ALA A 87 -0.38 -5.28 -3.68
C ALA A 87 0.57 -5.58 -4.85
N GLY A 88 1.82 -5.92 -4.55
CA GLY A 88 2.81 -6.27 -5.58
C GLY A 88 2.47 -7.58 -6.29
N PHE A 89 1.98 -8.60 -5.60
CA PHE A 89 1.50 -9.83 -6.24
C PHE A 89 0.29 -9.58 -7.12
N CYS A 90 -0.70 -8.79 -6.67
CA CYS A 90 -1.84 -8.35 -7.47
C CYS A 90 -1.38 -7.60 -8.74
N ALA A 91 -0.39 -6.73 -8.63
CA ALA A 91 0.17 -6.00 -9.77
C ALA A 91 0.85 -6.95 -10.76
N ASN A 92 1.67 -7.90 -10.28
CA ASN A 92 2.31 -8.91 -11.11
C ASN A 92 1.29 -9.84 -11.80
N ALA A 93 0.15 -10.10 -11.17
CA ALA A 93 -0.99 -10.79 -11.76
C ALA A 93 -1.80 -9.92 -12.76
N GLY A 94 -1.34 -8.68 -13.00
CA GLY A 94 -1.97 -7.75 -13.96
C GLY A 94 -3.27 -7.12 -13.46
N MET A 95 -3.52 -7.13 -12.16
CA MET A 95 -4.77 -6.57 -11.61
C MET A 95 -4.79 -5.04 -11.72
N PHE A 96 -3.65 -4.38 -11.73
CA PHE A 96 -3.55 -2.92 -11.92
C PHE A 96 -3.62 -2.45 -13.39
N LYS A 97 -3.93 -3.35 -14.34
CA LYS A 97 -4.10 -3.02 -15.76
C LYS A 97 -5.52 -2.58 -16.11
N ARG A 98 -6.55 -2.97 -15.34
CA ARG A 98 -7.95 -2.66 -15.58
C ARG A 98 -8.63 -2.19 -14.31
N TRP A 99 -9.40 -1.10 -14.37
CA TRP A 99 -10.04 -0.46 -13.22
C TRP A 99 -10.88 -1.44 -12.35
N TRP A 100 -11.68 -2.33 -12.97
CA TRP A 100 -12.50 -3.28 -12.23
C TRP A 100 -11.66 -4.35 -11.49
N LYS A 101 -10.48 -4.72 -12.02
CA LYS A 101 -9.54 -5.61 -11.33
C LYS A 101 -8.85 -4.91 -10.16
N VAL A 102 -8.71 -3.58 -10.24
CA VAL A 102 -8.17 -2.77 -9.13
C VAL A 102 -9.12 -2.80 -7.93
N LEU A 103 -10.44 -2.83 -8.16
CA LEU A 103 -11.41 -3.01 -7.06
C LEU A 103 -11.19 -4.33 -6.33
N LEU A 104 -10.97 -5.42 -7.08
CA LEU A 104 -10.66 -6.73 -6.50
C LEU A 104 -9.30 -6.73 -5.78
N ALA A 105 -8.29 -6.08 -6.34
CA ALA A 105 -7.00 -5.92 -5.69
C ALA A 105 -7.13 -5.13 -4.37
N GLY A 106 -7.87 -4.02 -4.39
CA GLY A 106 -8.17 -3.22 -3.20
C GLY A 106 -8.87 -4.04 -2.11
N LEU A 107 -9.83 -4.87 -2.50
CA LEU A 107 -10.52 -5.77 -1.56
C LEU A 107 -9.59 -6.84 -0.96
N LEU A 108 -8.73 -7.45 -1.78
CA LEU A 108 -7.73 -8.42 -1.29
C LEU A 108 -6.75 -7.77 -0.30
N ILE A 109 -6.32 -6.56 -0.62
CA ILE A 109 -5.43 -5.77 0.26
C ILE A 109 -6.17 -5.44 1.57
N ALA A 110 -7.43 -5.02 1.51
CA ALA A 110 -8.25 -4.70 2.68
C ALA A 110 -8.42 -5.91 3.60
N VAL A 111 -8.81 -7.06 3.06
CA VAL A 111 -8.93 -8.29 3.85
C VAL A 111 -7.61 -8.64 4.53
N THR A 112 -6.49 -8.49 3.80
CA THR A 112 -5.17 -8.75 4.36
C THR A 112 -4.85 -7.78 5.50
N ALA A 113 -5.12 -6.50 5.31
CA ALA A 113 -4.88 -5.46 6.30
C ALA A 113 -5.74 -5.68 7.56
N ALA A 114 -7.03 -5.92 7.38
CA ALA A 114 -7.97 -6.16 8.47
C ALA A 114 -7.57 -7.38 9.31
N VAL A 115 -7.30 -8.52 8.66
CA VAL A 115 -6.88 -9.75 9.36
C VAL A 115 -5.54 -9.55 10.07
N ALA A 116 -4.56 -8.94 9.41
CA ALA A 116 -3.26 -8.68 10.02
C ALA A 116 -3.37 -7.72 11.21
N SER A 117 -4.16 -6.66 11.09
CA SER A 117 -4.40 -5.71 12.19
C SER A 117 -5.06 -6.39 13.38
N ALA A 118 -6.07 -7.23 13.13
CA ALA A 118 -6.73 -7.98 14.19
C ALA A 118 -5.78 -8.94 14.93
N LEU A 119 -4.92 -9.65 14.19
CA LEU A 119 -3.92 -10.54 14.79
C LEU A 119 -2.88 -9.77 15.62
N VAL A 120 -2.44 -8.62 15.14
CA VAL A 120 -1.52 -7.75 15.90
C VAL A 120 -2.22 -7.23 17.15
N SER A 121 -3.46 -6.74 17.05
CA SER A 121 -4.23 -6.26 18.20
C SER A 121 -4.42 -7.34 19.24
N ALA A 122 -4.83 -8.54 18.83
CA ALA A 122 -4.99 -9.68 19.74
C ALA A 122 -3.68 -10.02 20.47
N ARG A 123 -2.53 -9.94 19.78
CA ARG A 123 -1.22 -10.29 20.34
C ARG A 123 -0.70 -9.21 21.29
N VAL A 124 -0.94 -7.94 20.99
CA VAL A 124 -0.37 -6.80 21.72
C VAL A 124 -1.24 -6.40 22.92
N PHE A 125 -2.57 -6.41 22.72
CA PHE A 125 -3.52 -5.92 23.73
C PHE A 125 -4.29 -7.03 24.44
N GLY A 126 -4.02 -8.30 24.12
CA GLY A 126 -4.56 -9.46 24.83
C GLY A 126 -6.02 -9.78 24.52
N GLY A 127 -6.59 -9.23 23.45
CA GLY A 127 -7.96 -9.49 23.05
C GLY A 127 -8.16 -9.31 21.55
N PHE A 128 -9.02 -10.14 20.97
CA PHE A 128 -9.51 -9.95 19.62
C PHE A 128 -10.89 -9.28 19.71
N GLU A 129 -10.93 -8.01 19.37
CA GLU A 129 -12.19 -7.29 19.20
C GLU A 129 -12.56 -7.26 17.72
N PHE A 130 -13.69 -7.87 17.38
CA PHE A 130 -14.25 -7.76 16.04
C PHE A 130 -15.10 -6.51 15.96
N ASP A 131 -14.60 -5.50 15.29
CA ASP A 131 -15.38 -4.32 14.92
C ASP A 131 -15.94 -4.50 13.51
N PRO A 132 -17.26 -4.75 13.35
CA PRO A 132 -17.87 -4.92 12.04
C PRO A 132 -17.73 -3.71 11.13
N ALA A 133 -17.78 -2.49 11.68
CA ALA A 133 -17.65 -1.26 10.89
C ALA A 133 -16.25 -1.18 10.28
N TYR A 134 -15.21 -1.42 11.08
CA TYR A 134 -13.82 -1.46 10.61
C TYR A 134 -13.62 -2.51 9.52
N PHE A 135 -14.03 -3.76 9.75
CA PHE A 135 -13.77 -4.87 8.84
C PHE A 135 -14.58 -4.81 7.54
N LEU A 136 -15.86 -4.38 7.63
CA LEU A 136 -16.78 -4.46 6.50
C LEU A 136 -16.91 -3.14 5.73
N LEU A 137 -16.48 -2.03 6.30
CA LEU A 137 -16.67 -0.71 5.71
C LEU A 137 -15.37 0.08 5.62
N GLU A 138 -14.72 0.39 6.76
CA GLU A 138 -13.60 1.33 6.77
C GLU A 138 -12.38 0.79 6.01
N GLU A 139 -11.88 -0.40 6.34
CA GLU A 139 -10.74 -1.00 5.65
C GLU A 139 -11.01 -1.25 4.16
N PRO A 140 -12.15 -1.84 3.73
CA PRO A 140 -12.46 -1.98 2.32
C PRO A 140 -12.53 -0.66 1.57
N LEU A 141 -13.18 0.36 2.13
CA LEU A 141 -13.26 1.68 1.50
C LEU A 141 -11.86 2.30 1.37
N ASP A 142 -11.08 2.30 2.43
CA ASP A 142 -9.73 2.88 2.43
C ASP A 142 -8.82 2.20 1.39
N LYS A 143 -8.75 0.88 1.39
CA LYS A 143 -7.82 0.17 0.49
C LYS A 143 -8.29 0.15 -0.97
N ILE A 144 -9.60 0.12 -1.23
CA ILE A 144 -10.14 0.26 -2.59
C ILE A 144 -9.85 1.67 -3.14
N VAL A 145 -10.12 2.72 -2.35
CA VAL A 145 -9.85 4.10 -2.76
C VAL A 145 -8.35 4.30 -2.97
N THR A 146 -7.51 3.83 -2.05
CA THR A 146 -6.05 3.88 -2.18
C THR A 146 -5.57 3.17 -3.46
N ALA A 147 -6.08 1.98 -3.75
CA ALA A 147 -5.72 1.25 -4.97
C ALA A 147 -6.15 1.97 -6.25
N LEU A 148 -7.33 2.62 -6.24
CA LEU A 148 -7.81 3.44 -7.36
C LEU A 148 -6.95 4.71 -7.54
N ILE A 149 -6.55 5.37 -6.47
CA ILE A 149 -5.62 6.51 -6.51
C ILE A 149 -4.29 6.07 -7.15
N VAL A 150 -3.72 4.97 -6.69
CA VAL A 150 -2.47 4.41 -7.25
C VAL A 150 -2.62 4.06 -8.73
N PHE A 151 -3.73 3.45 -9.11
CA PHE A 151 -4.04 3.17 -10.51
C PHE A 151 -4.11 4.44 -11.34
N GLY A 152 -4.77 5.49 -10.84
CA GLY A 152 -4.82 6.81 -11.48
C GLY A 152 -3.43 7.41 -11.64
N ILE A 153 -2.65 7.50 -10.57
CA ILE A 153 -1.28 8.01 -10.61
C ILE A 153 -0.46 7.26 -11.68
N GLY A 154 -0.52 5.93 -11.68
CA GLY A 154 0.19 5.10 -12.66
C GLY A 154 -0.15 5.43 -14.12
N ARG A 155 -1.40 5.82 -14.39
CA ARG A 155 -1.89 6.21 -15.73
C ARG A 155 -1.37 7.57 -16.19
N PHE A 156 -1.13 8.49 -15.27
CA PHE A 156 -0.66 9.84 -15.57
C PHE A 156 0.86 9.98 -15.52
N LEU A 157 1.60 8.93 -15.19
CA LEU A 157 3.07 8.97 -15.19
C LEU A 157 3.61 9.31 -16.58
N PRO A 158 4.51 10.31 -16.69
CA PRO A 158 5.23 10.61 -17.93
C PRO A 158 6.04 9.39 -18.39
N GLU A 159 6.16 9.20 -19.71
CA GLU A 159 6.91 8.08 -20.30
C GLU A 159 8.38 8.06 -19.84
N ALA A 160 8.98 9.24 -19.69
CA ALA A 160 10.35 9.39 -19.19
C ALA A 160 10.56 8.82 -17.78
N VAL A 161 9.53 8.87 -16.92
CA VAL A 161 9.56 8.27 -15.58
C VAL A 161 9.23 6.78 -15.69
N ARG A 162 8.17 6.46 -16.41
CA ARG A 162 7.66 5.10 -16.56
C ARG A 162 8.72 4.13 -17.10
N SER A 163 9.49 4.54 -18.11
CA SER A 163 10.54 3.72 -18.72
C SER A 163 11.68 3.34 -17.75
N ARG A 164 11.85 4.09 -16.66
CA ARG A 164 12.88 3.82 -15.65
C ARG A 164 12.40 2.89 -14.53
N LEU A 165 11.10 2.65 -14.42
CA LEU A 165 10.52 1.80 -13.37
C LEU A 165 10.96 0.34 -13.53
N PRO A 166 11.05 -0.43 -12.43
CA PRO A 166 11.28 -1.88 -12.47
C PRO A 166 10.19 -2.65 -13.21
N HIS A 167 8.92 -2.28 -13.01
CA HIS A 167 7.75 -2.93 -13.58
C HIS A 167 6.85 -1.94 -14.36
N PRO A 168 7.33 -1.36 -15.47
CA PRO A 168 6.57 -0.38 -16.23
C PRO A 168 5.29 -0.96 -16.84
N GLU A 169 5.25 -2.28 -17.05
CA GLU A 169 4.12 -3.02 -17.60
C GLU A 169 2.86 -2.95 -16.72
N ASN A 170 3.02 -2.73 -15.40
CA ASN A 170 1.91 -2.66 -14.47
C ASN A 170 1.14 -1.33 -14.55
N VAL A 171 1.79 -0.29 -15.08
CA VAL A 171 1.25 1.07 -15.21
C VAL A 171 1.10 1.54 -16.66
N LYS A 172 1.37 0.67 -17.65
CA LYS A 172 1.14 1.00 -19.06
C LYS A 172 -0.34 1.26 -19.32
N ARG A 173 -0.63 2.34 -20.09
CA ARG A 173 -1.95 2.49 -20.73
C ARG A 173 -2.15 1.31 -21.65
N GLN A 174 -3.23 0.54 -21.47
CA GLN A 174 -3.73 -0.32 -22.53
C GLN A 174 -4.27 0.64 -23.59
N GLY A 175 -3.78 0.54 -24.82
CA GLY A 175 -4.32 1.30 -25.94
C GLY A 175 -5.84 1.12 -25.98
N LEU A 176 -6.53 2.23 -26.22
CA LEU A 176 -7.94 2.25 -26.61
C LEU A 176 -8.08 1.49 -27.92
#